data_36142f16a21c09686e046074b7ca9d20
#
_entry.id   36142f16a21c09686e046074b7ca9d20
#
_cell.length_a   1.000
_cell.length_b   1.000
_cell.length_c   1.000
_cell.angle_alpha   90.00
_cell.angle_beta   90.00
_cell.angle_gamma   90.00
#
_symmetry.space_group_name_H-M   'P 1'
#
loop_
_entity.id
_entity.type
_entity.pdbx_description
1 polymer ?
#
loop_
_entity_poly.entity_id
_entity_poly.type
_entity_poly.pdbx_seq_one_letter_code
_entity_poly.pdbx_strand_id
1 'polypeptide(L)'
;MSVIPGHLGSELVAERPDPPPGQGSVLVEGLLAGICGTDAEILRGGGQPPPGGPRLVIGHESLGRVLEAPADAPVRPGDLVAGVVRRPDPVPCPACAAGRPDFCVNGRYTERGIKGLDGYGATRWRVSPRFAIAVPDQLGDLGVLTEPGSVVAKAWEQIDRLVLRAPTEPRPDRLALVTGAGPIGMLAALFGRQRGYQVHVFDRVSAGPKPALVAALGATYHHGSAGALDLCPDVALECTGAGQLVIELAGKLAPAGVMCLIGISSGQRRLPVDMSRVGASMVLGNSLVFGTVSAARRHYEQAVGALARADPAWLRGLISRRVPLSGWQQGLARQPGDVKVVVDLTQ
;
A
#
# COMPACT_ATOMS: atom_id res chain seq x y z
N MET A 1 -5.61 16.70 9.21
CA MET A 1 -4.26 16.34 9.70
C MET A 1 -3.24 17.11 8.87
N SER A 2 -2.48 18.03 9.47
CA SER A 2 -1.57 18.94 8.73
C SER A 2 -0.18 18.94 9.34
N VAL A 3 0.84 18.91 8.48
CA VAL A 3 2.26 18.88 8.87
C VAL A 3 3.07 19.87 8.05
N ILE A 4 4.29 20.19 8.50
CA ILE A 4 5.33 20.79 7.66
C ILE A 4 6.36 19.69 7.39
N PRO A 5 6.52 19.24 6.13
CA PRO A 5 7.48 18.19 5.81
C PRO A 5 8.90 18.55 6.28
N GLY A 6 9.58 17.58 6.90
CA GLY A 6 10.91 17.78 7.48
C GLY A 6 10.93 18.45 8.86
N HIS A 7 9.78 18.73 9.47
CA HIS A 7 9.70 19.39 10.77
C HIS A 7 8.87 18.54 11.74
N LEU A 8 9.55 17.73 12.54
CA LEU A 8 8.94 17.01 13.67
C LEU A 8 8.36 17.99 14.67
N GLY A 9 7.17 17.71 15.21
CA GLY A 9 6.44 18.60 16.11
C GLY A 9 5.60 19.67 15.40
N SER A 10 5.53 19.62 14.05
CA SER A 10 4.68 20.51 13.26
C SER A 10 3.25 20.00 13.07
N GLU A 11 2.95 18.81 13.61
CA GLU A 11 1.68 18.11 13.47
C GLU A 11 0.56 18.84 14.20
N LEU A 12 -0.53 19.14 13.49
CA LEU A 12 -1.71 19.77 14.07
C LEU A 12 -3.00 19.38 13.35
N VAL A 13 -4.13 19.59 13.99
CA VAL A 13 -5.43 19.69 13.34
C VAL A 13 -5.59 21.12 12.86
N ALA A 14 -5.62 21.33 11.55
CA ALA A 14 -5.83 22.66 10.97
C ALA A 14 -7.30 22.86 10.63
N GLU A 15 -7.91 23.92 11.15
CA GLU A 15 -9.19 24.38 10.61
C GLU A 15 -8.96 24.99 9.23
N ARG A 16 -9.75 24.55 8.27
CA ARG A 16 -9.71 25.03 6.89
C ARG A 16 -11.14 25.18 6.36
N PRO A 17 -11.38 26.13 5.45
CA PRO A 17 -12.65 26.19 4.74
C PRO A 17 -12.87 24.93 3.92
N ASP A 18 -14.11 24.70 3.53
CA ASP A 18 -14.47 23.59 2.63
C ASP A 18 -13.58 23.61 1.38
N PRO A 19 -13.15 22.43 0.90
CA PRO A 19 -12.27 22.36 -0.25
C PRO A 19 -12.95 22.94 -1.49
N PRO A 20 -12.23 23.81 -2.25
CA PRO A 20 -12.84 24.51 -3.39
C PRO A 20 -13.17 23.53 -4.53
N PRO A 21 -14.20 23.82 -5.36
CA PRO A 21 -14.60 22.98 -6.49
C PRO A 21 -13.48 22.62 -7.47
N GLY A 22 -12.47 23.48 -7.60
CA GLY A 22 -11.29 23.23 -8.43
C GLY A 22 -10.47 22.00 -8.02
N GLN A 23 -10.65 21.48 -6.82
CA GLN A 23 -10.02 20.22 -6.38
C GLN A 23 -10.76 18.95 -6.84
N GLY A 24 -11.97 19.10 -7.39
CA GLY A 24 -12.81 18.03 -7.92
C GLY A 24 -14.29 18.26 -7.69
N SER A 25 -15.12 17.72 -8.55
CA SER A 25 -16.57 17.90 -8.51
C SER A 25 -17.30 16.95 -7.54
N VAL A 26 -16.64 15.92 -7.03
CA VAL A 26 -17.20 15.04 -5.98
C VAL A 26 -16.76 15.58 -4.63
N LEU A 27 -17.72 16.00 -3.79
CA LEU A 27 -17.48 16.37 -2.39
C LEU A 27 -17.72 15.14 -1.52
N VAL A 28 -16.80 14.90 -0.59
CA VAL A 28 -16.78 13.71 0.27
C VAL A 28 -16.61 14.14 1.72
N GLU A 29 -17.43 13.57 2.59
CA GLU A 29 -17.21 13.53 4.03
C GLU A 29 -16.15 12.47 4.35
N GLY A 30 -15.04 12.87 4.96
CA GLY A 30 -13.99 11.95 5.38
C GLY A 30 -14.44 11.14 6.60
N LEU A 31 -14.38 9.83 6.49
CA LEU A 31 -14.72 8.91 7.58
C LEU A 31 -13.46 8.39 8.27
N LEU A 32 -12.55 7.80 7.51
CA LEU A 32 -11.31 7.22 8.00
C LEU A 32 -10.12 7.60 7.13
N ALA A 33 -8.96 7.74 7.76
CA ALA A 33 -7.67 7.82 7.10
C ALA A 33 -6.71 6.78 7.70
N GLY A 34 -6.10 5.94 6.86
CA GLY A 34 -5.05 5.02 7.30
C GLY A 34 -3.74 5.74 7.54
N ILE A 35 -2.99 5.33 8.56
CA ILE A 35 -1.62 5.78 8.81
C ILE A 35 -0.65 4.77 8.18
N CYS A 36 0.30 5.30 7.43
CA CYS A 36 1.34 4.56 6.71
C CYS A 36 2.75 4.96 7.16
N GLY A 37 3.74 4.15 6.80
CA GLY A 37 5.15 4.50 6.99
C GLY A 37 5.55 5.79 6.26
N THR A 38 4.94 6.05 5.12
CA THR A 38 5.13 7.28 4.31
C THR A 38 4.76 8.54 5.10
N ASP A 39 3.73 8.51 5.96
CA ASP A 39 3.37 9.68 6.78
C ASP A 39 4.51 10.05 7.76
N ALA A 40 5.18 9.04 8.32
CA ALA A 40 6.35 9.26 9.16
C ALA A 40 7.59 9.72 8.34
N GLU A 41 7.73 9.28 7.10
CA GLU A 41 8.81 9.73 6.20
C GLU A 41 8.60 11.19 5.77
N ILE A 42 7.36 11.62 5.55
CA ILE A 42 7.02 13.02 5.25
C ILE A 42 7.52 13.94 6.37
N LEU A 43 7.32 13.55 7.63
CA LEU A 43 7.84 14.31 8.78
C LEU A 43 9.36 14.40 8.82
N ARG A 44 10.07 13.42 8.19
CA ARG A 44 11.53 13.44 8.06
C ARG A 44 12.03 14.15 6.80
N GLY A 45 11.14 14.74 5.99
CA GLY A 45 11.50 15.51 4.78
C GLY A 45 11.17 14.79 3.46
N GLY A 46 10.54 13.63 3.50
CA GLY A 46 10.15 12.86 2.28
C GLY A 46 8.91 13.40 1.55
N GLY A 47 8.24 14.44 2.07
CA GLY A 47 7.04 15.01 1.49
C GLY A 47 7.29 16.34 0.77
N GLN A 48 6.35 16.70 -0.12
CA GLN A 48 6.36 18.00 -0.81
C GLN A 48 4.98 18.65 -0.65
N PRO A 49 4.90 19.83 -0.02
CA PRO A 49 3.63 20.56 0.13
C PRO A 49 3.10 21.06 -1.22
N PRO A 50 1.80 21.36 -1.32
CA PRO A 50 1.25 22.05 -2.48
C PRO A 50 1.82 23.47 -2.61
N PRO A 51 1.76 24.09 -3.82
CA PRO A 51 2.13 25.48 -4.00
C PRO A 51 1.35 26.40 -3.07
N GLY A 52 2.04 27.43 -2.53
CA GLY A 52 1.40 28.49 -1.71
C GLY A 52 1.63 28.38 -0.21
N GLY A 53 2.36 27.38 0.28
CA GLY A 53 2.72 27.30 1.70
C GLY A 53 3.58 26.12 2.07
N PRO A 54 4.12 26.09 3.29
CA PRO A 54 4.98 25.00 3.74
C PRO A 54 4.20 23.77 4.24
N ARG A 55 2.87 23.88 4.40
CA ARG A 55 2.05 22.83 5.01
C ARG A 55 1.46 21.88 3.99
N LEU A 56 1.37 20.63 4.38
CA LEU A 56 0.74 19.55 3.66
C LEU A 56 -0.34 18.91 4.54
N VAL A 57 -1.56 18.78 4.04
CA VAL A 57 -2.53 17.84 4.63
C VAL A 57 -2.09 16.44 4.22
N ILE A 58 -1.79 15.58 5.20
CA ILE A 58 -1.42 14.19 4.94
C ILE A 58 -2.65 13.29 4.85
N GLY A 59 -2.43 11.97 4.75
CA GLY A 59 -3.48 10.96 4.59
C GLY A 59 -3.71 10.63 3.12
N HIS A 60 -3.12 9.56 2.68
CA HIS A 60 -3.26 9.02 1.32
C HIS A 60 -4.13 7.76 1.30
N GLU A 61 -4.29 7.07 2.41
CA GLU A 61 -5.20 5.95 2.57
C GLU A 61 -6.55 6.47 3.08
N SER A 62 -7.57 6.52 2.24
CA SER A 62 -8.83 7.22 2.56
C SER A 62 -10.05 6.33 2.45
N LEU A 63 -11.03 6.63 3.30
CA LEU A 63 -12.41 6.22 3.16
C LEU A 63 -13.31 7.41 3.48
N GLY A 64 -14.32 7.66 2.66
CA GLY A 64 -15.29 8.71 2.91
C GLY A 64 -16.66 8.40 2.29
N ARG A 65 -17.64 9.24 2.60
CA ARG A 65 -19.00 9.18 2.07
C ARG A 65 -19.24 10.35 1.13
N VAL A 66 -19.75 10.08 -0.04
CA VAL A 66 -20.08 11.12 -1.02
C VAL A 66 -21.22 11.99 -0.48
N LEU A 67 -21.00 13.30 -0.45
CA LEU A 67 -22.02 14.32 -0.15
C LEU A 67 -22.63 14.89 -1.43
N GLU A 68 -21.77 15.19 -2.42
CA GLU A 68 -22.18 15.77 -3.70
C GLU A 68 -21.40 15.08 -4.83
N ALA A 69 -22.08 14.80 -5.93
CA ALA A 69 -21.47 14.29 -7.16
C ALA A 69 -22.25 14.77 -8.38
N PRO A 70 -21.58 15.01 -9.52
CA PRO A 70 -22.26 15.22 -10.81
C PRO A 70 -23.12 14.00 -11.19
N ALA A 71 -24.20 14.24 -11.95
CA ALA A 71 -25.11 13.17 -12.35
C ALA A 71 -24.47 12.07 -13.21
N ASP A 72 -23.41 12.39 -13.94
CA ASP A 72 -22.61 11.49 -14.79
C ASP A 72 -21.42 10.86 -14.06
N ALA A 73 -21.23 11.16 -12.77
CA ALA A 73 -20.14 10.57 -11.99
C ALA A 73 -20.39 9.06 -11.75
N PRO A 74 -19.32 8.25 -11.62
CA PRO A 74 -19.43 6.82 -11.30
C PRO A 74 -19.85 6.55 -9.84
N VAL A 75 -20.05 7.61 -9.05
CA VAL A 75 -20.44 7.55 -7.63
C VAL A 75 -21.57 8.54 -7.39
N ARG A 76 -22.42 8.28 -6.38
CA ARG A 76 -23.60 9.07 -6.03
C ARG A 76 -23.54 9.51 -4.56
N PRO A 77 -24.28 10.57 -4.18
CA PRO A 77 -24.45 10.91 -2.76
C PRO A 77 -24.89 9.70 -1.94
N GLY A 78 -24.20 9.47 -0.82
CA GLY A 78 -24.39 8.32 0.05
C GLY A 78 -23.39 7.17 -0.16
N ASP A 79 -22.79 7.05 -1.35
CA ASP A 79 -21.81 5.99 -1.62
C ASP A 79 -20.56 6.13 -0.77
N LEU A 80 -19.97 4.99 -0.37
CA LEU A 80 -18.62 4.95 0.18
C LEU A 80 -17.59 5.04 -0.95
N VAL A 81 -16.54 5.81 -0.71
CA VAL A 81 -15.47 6.02 -1.70
C VAL A 81 -14.08 6.03 -1.07
N ALA A 82 -13.11 5.52 -1.84
CA ALA A 82 -11.68 5.73 -1.63
C ALA A 82 -11.10 6.63 -2.73
N GLY A 83 -10.17 7.51 -2.38
CA GLY A 83 -9.52 8.40 -3.33
C GLY A 83 -8.24 7.79 -3.90
N VAL A 84 -8.09 7.80 -5.22
CA VAL A 84 -6.81 7.44 -5.86
C VAL A 84 -5.75 8.47 -5.47
N VAL A 85 -4.54 8.03 -5.16
CA VAL A 85 -3.45 8.90 -4.67
C VAL A 85 -2.75 9.64 -5.79
N ARG A 86 -2.24 8.91 -6.79
CA ARG A 86 -1.39 9.51 -7.83
C ARG A 86 -2.21 10.18 -8.93
N ARG A 87 -1.77 11.38 -9.30
CA ARG A 87 -2.28 12.16 -10.44
C ARG A 87 -1.27 12.09 -11.58
N PRO A 88 -1.71 12.01 -12.84
CA PRO A 88 -0.80 12.02 -13.98
C PRO A 88 -0.02 13.34 -14.06
N ASP A 89 1.11 13.30 -14.73
CA ASP A 89 1.86 14.49 -15.13
C ASP A 89 0.93 15.43 -15.93
N PRO A 90 0.89 16.73 -15.62
CA PRO A 90 0.12 17.72 -16.37
C PRO A 90 0.48 17.77 -17.87
N VAL A 91 1.76 17.47 -18.21
CA VAL A 91 2.21 17.25 -19.59
C VAL A 91 2.45 15.74 -19.75
N PRO A 92 1.46 14.98 -20.22
CA PRO A 92 1.49 13.53 -20.13
C PRO A 92 2.67 12.91 -20.88
N CYS A 93 3.46 12.07 -20.19
CA CYS A 93 4.33 11.12 -20.84
C CYS A 93 3.50 9.96 -21.45
N PRO A 94 4.08 9.09 -22.28
CA PRO A 94 3.35 7.97 -22.90
C PRO A 94 2.59 7.10 -21.88
N ALA A 95 3.18 6.85 -20.71
CA ALA A 95 2.54 6.08 -19.66
C ALA A 95 1.32 6.82 -19.08
N CYS A 96 1.46 8.12 -18.77
CA CYS A 96 0.35 8.94 -18.27
C CYS A 96 -0.78 9.08 -19.31
N ALA A 97 -0.43 9.26 -20.58
CA ALA A 97 -1.39 9.33 -21.69
C ALA A 97 -2.17 8.01 -21.85
N ALA A 98 -1.53 6.88 -21.58
CA ALA A 98 -2.15 5.55 -21.59
C ALA A 98 -2.92 5.22 -20.29
N GLY A 99 -3.17 6.20 -19.39
CA GLY A 99 -3.87 5.98 -18.12
C GLY A 99 -3.06 5.22 -17.08
N ARG A 100 -1.73 5.22 -17.21
CA ARG A 100 -0.80 4.52 -16.32
C ARG A 100 0.16 5.49 -15.60
N PRO A 101 -0.34 6.43 -14.78
CA PRO A 101 0.50 7.38 -14.06
C PRO A 101 1.43 6.69 -13.05
N ASP A 102 1.12 5.47 -12.67
CA ASP A 102 1.94 4.59 -11.83
C ASP A 102 3.28 4.20 -12.49
N PHE A 103 3.43 4.41 -13.81
CA PHE A 103 4.66 4.26 -14.59
C PHE A 103 5.15 5.58 -15.20
N CYS A 104 4.80 6.72 -14.59
CA CYS A 104 5.23 8.02 -15.10
C CYS A 104 6.76 8.13 -15.21
N VAL A 105 7.27 8.37 -16.41
CA VAL A 105 8.72 8.50 -16.69
C VAL A 105 9.25 9.93 -16.53
N ASN A 106 8.36 10.94 -16.58
CA ASN A 106 8.75 12.35 -16.39
C ASN A 106 8.98 12.71 -14.92
N GLY A 107 8.44 11.93 -13.97
CA GLY A 107 8.55 12.20 -12.54
C GLY A 107 7.73 13.41 -12.03
N ARG A 108 6.98 14.11 -12.90
CA ARG A 108 6.19 15.32 -12.56
C ARG A 108 4.76 15.01 -12.12
N TYR A 109 4.46 13.75 -11.81
CA TYR A 109 3.21 13.38 -11.16
C TYR A 109 3.09 14.02 -9.77
N THR A 110 1.86 14.22 -9.31
CA THR A 110 1.57 14.61 -7.94
C THR A 110 0.86 13.49 -7.19
N GLU A 111 0.91 13.52 -5.86
CA GLU A 111 0.31 12.50 -5.00
C GLU A 111 -0.40 13.13 -3.81
N ARG A 112 -1.64 12.78 -3.63
CA ARG A 112 -2.48 13.23 -2.52
C ARG A 112 -1.83 12.86 -1.18
N GLY A 113 -1.60 13.88 -0.34
CA GLY A 113 -1.03 13.72 0.98
C GLY A 113 0.47 13.39 1.03
N ILE A 114 1.16 13.42 -0.14
CA ILE A 114 2.57 13.07 -0.24
C ILE A 114 3.36 14.10 -1.04
N LYS A 115 2.91 14.40 -2.28
CA LYS A 115 3.70 15.22 -3.21
C LYS A 115 2.82 16.21 -3.97
N GLY A 116 2.95 17.50 -3.65
CA GLY A 116 2.36 18.61 -4.39
C GLY A 116 0.83 18.75 -4.30
N LEU A 117 0.15 17.89 -3.53
CA LEU A 117 -1.31 17.95 -3.31
C LEU A 117 -1.65 17.59 -1.86
N ASP A 118 -2.58 18.36 -1.28
CA ASP A 118 -3.19 18.00 0.00
C ASP A 118 -3.85 16.63 -0.07
N GLY A 119 -3.73 15.87 1.03
CA GLY A 119 -4.28 14.54 1.19
C GLY A 119 -5.76 14.51 1.54
N TYR A 120 -6.18 13.35 1.97
CA TYR A 120 -7.55 13.03 2.36
C TYR A 120 -7.76 13.01 3.89
N GLY A 121 -6.73 13.28 4.68
CA GLY A 121 -6.81 13.32 6.14
C GLY A 121 -7.51 14.58 6.66
N ALA A 122 -8.75 14.79 6.22
CA ALA A 122 -9.61 15.92 6.55
C ALA A 122 -11.07 15.46 6.65
N THR A 123 -11.88 16.18 7.43
CA THR A 123 -13.32 15.92 7.59
C THR A 123 -14.10 16.09 6.29
N ARG A 124 -13.59 16.91 5.37
CA ARG A 124 -14.13 17.07 4.02
C ARG A 124 -13.00 17.16 3.00
N TRP A 125 -13.19 16.54 1.85
CA TRP A 125 -12.27 16.61 0.73
C TRP A 125 -13.00 16.49 -0.61
N ARG A 126 -12.37 16.98 -1.67
CA ARG A 126 -12.90 16.87 -3.03
C ARG A 126 -12.00 16.01 -3.90
N VAL A 127 -12.62 15.34 -4.85
CA VAL A 127 -11.94 14.50 -5.83
C VAL A 127 -12.65 14.58 -7.18
N SER A 128 -11.86 14.52 -8.27
CA SER A 128 -12.47 14.36 -9.60
C SER A 128 -13.07 12.95 -9.73
N PRO A 129 -14.22 12.77 -10.42
CA PRO A 129 -14.90 11.49 -10.60
C PRO A 129 -13.97 10.35 -11.07
N ARG A 130 -13.02 10.65 -11.95
CA ARG A 130 -12.03 9.68 -12.44
C ARG A 130 -11.09 9.13 -11.37
N PHE A 131 -11.01 9.76 -10.21
CA PHE A 131 -10.17 9.36 -9.09
C PHE A 131 -10.96 8.96 -7.85
N ALA A 132 -12.28 8.91 -7.94
CA ALA A 132 -13.17 8.35 -6.93
C ALA A 132 -13.39 6.85 -7.23
N ILE A 133 -13.12 6.01 -6.27
CA ILE A 133 -13.33 4.55 -6.35
C ILE A 133 -14.50 4.21 -5.45
N ALA A 134 -15.56 3.69 -6.01
CA ALA A 134 -16.69 3.19 -5.24
C ALA A 134 -16.26 2.00 -4.37
N VAL A 135 -16.62 2.05 -3.10
CA VAL A 135 -16.40 1.00 -2.12
C VAL A 135 -17.75 0.40 -1.76
N PRO A 136 -17.99 -0.91 -1.94
CA PRO A 136 -19.26 -1.54 -1.58
C PRO A 136 -19.59 -1.36 -0.10
N ASP A 137 -20.85 -1.07 0.21
CA ASP A 137 -21.31 -0.83 1.59
C ASP A 137 -21.00 -1.99 2.54
N GLN A 138 -20.97 -3.21 2.04
CA GLN A 138 -20.61 -4.40 2.83
C GLN A 138 -19.19 -4.36 3.41
N LEU A 139 -18.29 -3.57 2.83
CA LEU A 139 -16.95 -3.36 3.37
C LEU A 139 -16.96 -2.36 4.53
N GLY A 140 -17.91 -1.41 4.56
CA GLY A 140 -17.95 -0.40 5.60
C GLY A 140 -16.57 0.23 5.84
N ASP A 141 -16.17 0.30 7.12
CA ASP A 141 -14.87 0.84 7.54
C ASP A 141 -13.65 0.11 6.96
N LEU A 142 -13.82 -1.17 6.57
CA LEU A 142 -12.75 -1.95 5.95
C LEU A 142 -12.33 -1.41 4.59
N GLY A 143 -13.18 -0.56 3.98
CA GLY A 143 -12.86 0.15 2.75
C GLY A 143 -11.61 1.03 2.82
N VAL A 144 -11.16 1.43 4.02
CA VAL A 144 -9.90 2.14 4.22
C VAL A 144 -8.67 1.33 3.77
N LEU A 145 -8.79 0.00 3.68
CA LEU A 145 -7.75 -0.90 3.18
C LEU A 145 -7.62 -0.90 1.64
N THR A 146 -8.48 -0.17 0.93
CA THR A 146 -8.49 -0.13 -0.55
C THR A 146 -7.17 0.43 -1.11
N GLU A 147 -6.65 1.51 -0.53
CA GLU A 147 -5.40 2.11 -1.00
C GLU A 147 -4.21 1.15 -0.81
N PRO A 148 -3.86 0.67 0.39
CA PRO A 148 -2.77 -0.29 0.54
C PRO A 148 -3.00 -1.58 -0.24
N GLY A 149 -4.26 -2.03 -0.37
CA GLY A 149 -4.64 -3.14 -1.24
C GLY A 149 -4.33 -2.88 -2.72
N SER A 150 -4.45 -1.64 -3.18
CA SER A 150 -4.16 -1.27 -4.57
C SER A 150 -2.67 -1.42 -4.94
N VAL A 151 -1.78 -1.11 -4.01
CA VAL A 151 -0.33 -1.32 -4.18
C VAL A 151 -0.03 -2.81 -4.34
N VAL A 152 -0.65 -3.63 -3.51
CA VAL A 152 -0.55 -5.09 -3.54
C VAL A 152 -1.16 -5.67 -4.82
N ALA A 153 -2.33 -5.16 -5.25
CA ALA A 153 -2.96 -5.58 -6.50
C ALA A 153 -2.04 -5.32 -7.70
N LYS A 154 -1.38 -4.17 -7.75
CA LYS A 154 -0.37 -3.88 -8.78
C LYS A 154 0.81 -4.86 -8.74
N ALA A 155 1.34 -5.14 -7.54
CA ALA A 155 2.44 -6.09 -7.39
C ALA A 155 2.05 -7.47 -7.96
N TRP A 156 0.90 -7.98 -7.57
CA TRP A 156 0.40 -9.25 -8.08
C TRP A 156 0.06 -9.21 -9.58
N GLU A 157 -0.51 -8.12 -10.12
CA GLU A 157 -0.73 -7.99 -11.57
C GLU A 157 0.57 -8.13 -12.36
N GLN A 158 1.66 -7.56 -11.86
CA GLN A 158 2.96 -7.69 -12.52
C GLN A 158 3.55 -9.09 -12.33
N ILE A 159 3.44 -9.68 -11.13
CA ILE A 159 3.86 -11.06 -10.87
C ILE A 159 3.13 -12.01 -11.81
N ASP A 160 1.80 -11.92 -11.90
CA ASP A 160 0.97 -12.77 -12.76
C ASP A 160 1.44 -12.74 -14.23
N ARG A 161 1.88 -11.58 -14.73
CA ARG A 161 2.48 -11.44 -16.08
C ARG A 161 3.88 -12.03 -16.19
N LEU A 162 4.70 -11.83 -15.17
CA LEU A 162 6.11 -12.22 -15.20
C LEU A 162 6.32 -13.72 -14.98
N VAL A 163 5.46 -14.39 -14.24
CA VAL A 163 5.54 -15.84 -14.08
C VAL A 163 5.21 -16.58 -15.38
N LEU A 164 4.45 -15.96 -16.28
CA LEU A 164 4.10 -16.55 -17.60
C LEU A 164 5.29 -16.59 -18.58
N ARG A 165 6.43 -15.94 -18.26
CA ARG A 165 7.64 -16.03 -19.09
C ARG A 165 8.23 -17.42 -19.13
N ALA A 166 7.99 -18.23 -18.10
CA ALA A 166 8.41 -19.62 -18.05
C ALA A 166 7.31 -20.50 -18.66
N PRO A 167 7.64 -21.37 -19.63
CA PRO A 167 6.66 -22.24 -20.29
C PRO A 167 6.32 -23.46 -19.42
N THR A 168 6.02 -23.24 -18.15
CA THR A 168 5.67 -24.30 -17.20
C THR A 168 4.20 -24.20 -16.84
N GLU A 169 3.50 -25.34 -16.85
CA GLU A 169 2.16 -25.42 -16.28
C GLU A 169 2.17 -24.94 -14.83
N PRO A 170 1.15 -24.19 -14.40
CA PRO A 170 1.03 -23.76 -13.01
C PRO A 170 1.00 -25.00 -12.09
N ARG A 171 2.00 -25.18 -11.25
CA ARG A 171 2.00 -26.23 -10.25
C ARG A 171 0.95 -25.94 -9.19
N PRO A 172 0.19 -26.92 -8.69
CA PRO A 172 -0.83 -26.71 -7.66
C PRO A 172 -0.23 -26.34 -6.30
N ASP A 173 1.07 -26.56 -6.11
CA ASP A 173 1.84 -26.35 -4.87
C ASP A 173 2.77 -25.13 -4.92
N ARG A 174 2.48 -24.15 -5.80
CA ARG A 174 3.31 -22.93 -5.89
C ARG A 174 3.39 -22.19 -4.55
N LEU A 175 4.61 -21.83 -4.18
CA LEU A 175 4.91 -21.19 -2.92
C LEU A 175 5.12 -19.67 -3.10
N ALA A 176 4.40 -18.90 -2.30
CA ALA A 176 4.62 -17.46 -2.17
C ALA A 176 5.18 -17.13 -0.78
N LEU A 177 6.33 -16.48 -0.73
CA LEU A 177 6.93 -15.96 0.50
C LEU A 177 6.73 -14.45 0.59
N VAL A 178 6.08 -14.00 1.66
CA VAL A 178 5.89 -12.58 1.97
C VAL A 178 6.75 -12.19 3.15
N THR A 179 7.57 -11.16 3.04
CA THR A 179 8.33 -10.63 4.17
C THR A 179 7.69 -9.37 4.73
N GLY A 180 7.55 -9.36 6.07
CA GLY A 180 6.86 -8.32 6.82
C GLY A 180 5.36 -8.58 6.97
N ALA A 181 4.92 -8.86 8.19
CA ALA A 181 3.51 -8.99 8.57
C ALA A 181 2.91 -7.63 8.97
N GLY A 182 3.19 -6.57 8.21
CA GLY A 182 2.50 -5.28 8.26
C GLY A 182 1.29 -5.27 7.33
N PRO A 183 0.62 -4.11 7.14
CA PRO A 183 -0.60 -4.03 6.34
C PRO A 183 -0.39 -4.53 4.90
N ILE A 184 0.70 -4.08 4.26
CA ILE A 184 1.05 -4.49 2.89
C ILE A 184 1.32 -5.99 2.81
N GLY A 185 2.12 -6.55 3.75
CA GLY A 185 2.42 -7.98 3.72
C GLY A 185 1.20 -8.86 4.03
N MET A 186 0.33 -8.46 4.96
CA MET A 186 -0.91 -9.16 5.24
C MET A 186 -1.85 -9.17 4.02
N LEU A 187 -2.01 -8.03 3.36
CA LEU A 187 -2.79 -7.95 2.12
C LEU A 187 -2.12 -8.74 0.97
N ALA A 188 -0.79 -8.73 0.89
CA ALA A 188 -0.05 -9.55 -0.07
C ALA A 188 -0.29 -11.04 0.16
N ALA A 189 -0.30 -11.47 1.42
CA ALA A 189 -0.62 -12.85 1.80
C ALA A 189 -2.06 -13.22 1.43
N LEU A 190 -3.06 -12.36 1.73
CA LEU A 190 -4.44 -12.54 1.32
C LEU A 190 -4.57 -12.73 -0.19
N PHE A 191 -3.97 -11.84 -0.98
CA PHE A 191 -4.06 -11.88 -2.45
C PHE A 191 -3.33 -13.09 -3.04
N GLY A 192 -2.26 -13.57 -2.39
CA GLY A 192 -1.58 -14.82 -2.72
C GLY A 192 -2.46 -16.04 -2.46
N ARG A 193 -3.13 -16.10 -1.30
CA ARG A 193 -4.10 -17.16 -0.99
C ARG A 193 -5.25 -17.19 -1.98
N GLN A 194 -5.80 -16.03 -2.35
CA GLN A 194 -6.86 -15.94 -3.35
C GLN A 194 -6.43 -16.40 -4.75
N ARG A 195 -5.12 -16.44 -5.03
CA ARG A 195 -4.52 -16.98 -6.26
C ARG A 195 -4.11 -18.46 -6.16
N GLY A 196 -4.40 -19.10 -5.03
CA GLY A 196 -4.12 -20.53 -4.82
C GLY A 196 -2.67 -20.83 -4.42
N TYR A 197 -1.87 -19.83 -4.06
CA TYR A 197 -0.51 -20.08 -3.56
C TYR A 197 -0.54 -20.69 -2.15
N GLN A 198 0.43 -21.55 -1.86
CA GLN A 198 0.83 -21.86 -0.49
C GLN A 198 1.60 -20.64 0.02
N VAL A 199 1.01 -19.90 0.95
CA VAL A 199 1.57 -18.63 1.41
C VAL A 199 2.33 -18.83 2.72
N HIS A 200 3.58 -18.38 2.74
CA HIS A 200 4.42 -18.26 3.91
C HIS A 200 4.67 -16.79 4.20
N VAL A 201 4.55 -16.38 5.46
CA VAL A 201 4.80 -15.01 5.90
C VAL A 201 5.94 -14.99 6.90
N PHE A 202 6.97 -14.22 6.63
CA PHE A 202 8.11 -14.04 7.52
C PHE A 202 8.07 -12.64 8.16
N ASP A 203 8.17 -12.57 9.48
CA ASP A 203 8.34 -11.32 10.22
C ASP A 203 9.30 -11.58 11.40
N ARG A 204 9.94 -10.53 11.88
CA ARG A 204 10.85 -10.62 13.04
C ARG A 204 10.14 -10.80 14.38
N VAL A 205 8.85 -10.54 14.46
CA VAL A 205 8.03 -10.62 15.69
C VAL A 205 7.61 -12.06 15.92
N SER A 206 7.87 -12.62 17.09
CA SER A 206 7.52 -14.02 17.43
C SER A 206 6.18 -14.18 18.12
N ALA A 207 5.58 -13.10 18.61
CA ALA A 207 4.33 -13.12 19.40
C ALA A 207 3.41 -11.94 19.03
N GLY A 208 2.21 -11.91 19.64
CA GLY A 208 1.19 -10.90 19.38
C GLY A 208 0.19 -11.33 18.29
N PRO A 209 -0.58 -10.40 17.69
CA PRO A 209 -1.70 -10.74 16.81
C PRO A 209 -1.27 -11.27 15.43
N LYS A 210 -0.06 -10.95 14.96
CA LYS A 210 0.41 -11.27 13.62
C LYS A 210 0.43 -12.77 13.29
N PRO A 211 1.04 -13.65 14.14
CA PRO A 211 1.02 -15.08 13.88
C PRO A 211 -0.40 -15.65 13.77
N ALA A 212 -1.30 -15.22 14.66
CA ALA A 212 -2.69 -15.67 14.65
C ALA A 212 -3.44 -15.22 13.39
N LEU A 213 -3.24 -13.98 12.94
CA LEU A 213 -3.82 -13.46 11.70
C LEU A 213 -3.33 -14.23 10.47
N VAL A 214 -2.03 -14.56 10.41
CA VAL A 214 -1.47 -15.35 9.31
C VAL A 214 -2.05 -16.77 9.31
N ALA A 215 -2.14 -17.41 10.49
CA ALA A 215 -2.74 -18.74 10.63
C ALA A 215 -4.23 -18.74 10.24
N ALA A 216 -5.00 -17.73 10.66
CA ALA A 216 -6.41 -17.59 10.31
C ALA A 216 -6.64 -17.39 8.79
N LEU A 217 -5.64 -16.85 8.09
CA LEU A 217 -5.65 -16.77 6.62
C LEU A 217 -5.36 -18.13 5.94
N GLY A 218 -5.00 -19.15 6.69
CA GLY A 218 -4.53 -20.43 6.16
C GLY A 218 -3.12 -20.34 5.56
N ALA A 219 -2.29 -19.45 6.09
CA ALA A 219 -0.89 -19.27 5.72
C ALA A 219 0.04 -19.70 6.85
N THR A 220 1.32 -19.94 6.54
CA THR A 220 2.33 -20.35 7.52
C THR A 220 3.15 -19.17 7.98
N TYR A 221 3.26 -18.97 9.28
CA TYR A 221 4.06 -17.88 9.87
C TYR A 221 5.46 -18.34 10.24
N HIS A 222 6.44 -17.51 9.91
CA HIS A 222 7.85 -17.72 10.24
C HIS A 222 8.45 -16.51 10.96
N HIS A 223 9.37 -16.74 11.88
CA HIS A 223 10.14 -15.70 12.55
C HIS A 223 11.60 -16.15 12.73
N GLY A 224 12.46 -15.25 13.22
CA GLY A 224 13.89 -15.54 13.41
C GLY A 224 14.74 -15.05 12.25
N SER A 225 15.53 -15.93 11.63
CA SER A 225 16.40 -15.60 10.48
C SER A 225 15.79 -16.06 9.17
N ALA A 226 15.61 -15.15 8.22
CA ALA A 226 15.13 -15.48 6.88
C ALA A 226 16.13 -16.37 6.12
N GLY A 227 17.43 -16.20 6.39
CA GLY A 227 18.49 -17.04 5.84
C GLY A 227 18.39 -18.51 6.25
N ALA A 228 17.78 -18.80 7.41
CA ALA A 228 17.58 -20.15 7.91
C ALA A 228 16.31 -20.84 7.37
N LEU A 229 15.45 -20.11 6.66
CA LEU A 229 14.26 -20.72 6.05
C LEU A 229 14.69 -21.67 4.93
N ASP A 230 14.28 -22.94 5.05
CA ASP A 230 14.42 -23.93 3.98
C ASP A 230 13.23 -23.86 3.02
N LEU A 231 13.16 -22.75 2.27
CA LEU A 231 12.11 -22.48 1.32
C LEU A 231 12.72 -21.97 0.00
N CYS A 232 12.17 -22.47 -1.10
CA CYS A 232 12.49 -22.03 -2.47
C CYS A 232 11.22 -21.44 -3.10
N PRO A 233 10.89 -20.15 -2.84
CA PRO A 233 9.62 -19.58 -3.29
C PRO A 233 9.59 -19.36 -4.80
N ASP A 234 8.47 -19.72 -5.43
CA ASP A 234 8.15 -19.34 -6.81
C ASP A 234 7.93 -17.82 -6.93
N VAL A 235 7.37 -17.25 -5.87
CA VAL A 235 7.12 -15.80 -5.76
C VAL A 235 7.56 -15.30 -4.39
N ALA A 236 8.31 -14.21 -4.36
CA ALA A 236 8.62 -13.48 -3.12
C ALA A 236 8.10 -12.05 -3.19
N LEU A 237 7.42 -11.57 -2.14
CA LEU A 237 7.01 -10.17 -2.00
C LEU A 237 7.74 -9.57 -0.79
N GLU A 238 8.66 -8.66 -1.06
CA GLU A 238 9.42 -7.98 -0.01
C GLU A 238 8.69 -6.69 0.39
N CYS A 239 8.12 -6.69 1.61
CA CYS A 239 7.28 -5.61 2.12
C CYS A 239 7.89 -4.84 3.28
N THR A 240 9.15 -5.12 3.64
CA THR A 240 9.81 -4.50 4.79
C THR A 240 10.75 -3.34 4.43
N GLY A 241 11.31 -3.35 3.22
CA GLY A 241 12.40 -2.48 2.80
C GLY A 241 13.75 -2.84 3.44
N ALA A 242 13.90 -4.03 4.03
CA ALA A 242 15.14 -4.47 4.64
C ALA A 242 16.10 -5.04 3.59
N GLY A 243 17.12 -4.27 3.19
CA GLY A 243 18.08 -4.66 2.15
C GLY A 243 18.73 -6.02 2.38
N GLN A 244 18.94 -6.43 3.64
CA GLN A 244 19.47 -7.77 3.98
C GLN A 244 18.52 -8.87 3.51
N LEU A 245 17.20 -8.72 3.71
CA LEU A 245 16.19 -9.69 3.25
C LEU A 245 16.14 -9.77 1.72
N VAL A 246 16.26 -8.62 1.03
CA VAL A 246 16.33 -8.59 -0.44
C VAL A 246 17.45 -9.49 -0.96
N ILE A 247 18.66 -9.34 -0.38
CA ILE A 247 19.83 -10.10 -0.79
C ILE A 247 19.67 -11.60 -0.49
N GLU A 248 19.24 -11.93 0.74
CA GLU A 248 19.06 -13.32 1.17
C GLU A 248 18.02 -14.05 0.30
N LEU A 249 16.92 -13.39 -0.01
CA LEU A 249 15.82 -13.99 -0.78
C LEU A 249 16.10 -14.06 -2.29
N ALA A 250 16.82 -13.08 -2.85
CA ALA A 250 17.18 -13.13 -4.27
C ALA A 250 18.02 -14.37 -4.61
N GLY A 251 18.80 -14.88 -3.65
CA GLY A 251 19.58 -16.12 -3.80
C GLY A 251 18.82 -17.42 -3.51
N LYS A 252 17.54 -17.34 -3.11
CA LYS A 252 16.72 -18.50 -2.69
C LYS A 252 15.48 -18.73 -3.56
N LEU A 253 15.27 -17.94 -4.60
CA LEU A 253 14.13 -18.14 -5.48
C LEU A 253 14.17 -19.50 -6.17
N ALA A 254 13.02 -20.11 -6.36
CA ALA A 254 12.88 -21.29 -7.20
C ALA A 254 13.32 -20.99 -8.66
N PRO A 255 13.66 -21.99 -9.45
CA PRO A 255 13.91 -21.78 -10.89
C PRO A 255 12.74 -21.03 -11.54
N ALA A 256 13.06 -20.02 -12.35
CA ALA A 256 12.11 -19.08 -12.94
C ALA A 256 11.32 -18.23 -11.89
N GLY A 257 11.72 -18.24 -10.62
CA GLY A 257 11.06 -17.50 -9.55
C GLY A 257 11.10 -15.98 -9.76
N VAL A 258 10.15 -15.28 -9.14
CA VAL A 258 9.96 -13.84 -9.26
C VAL A 258 9.92 -13.19 -7.89
N MET A 259 10.74 -12.16 -7.67
CA MET A 259 10.71 -11.35 -6.44
C MET A 259 10.26 -9.94 -6.75
N CYS A 260 9.24 -9.48 -6.04
CA CYS A 260 8.72 -8.11 -6.11
C CYS A 260 9.13 -7.32 -4.86
N LEU A 261 9.80 -6.19 -5.05
CA LEU A 261 10.15 -5.25 -3.98
C LEU A 261 9.05 -4.19 -3.86
N ILE A 262 8.40 -4.13 -2.71
CA ILE A 262 7.34 -3.17 -2.39
C ILE A 262 7.80 -2.26 -1.25
N GLY A 263 8.55 -2.81 -0.30
CA GLY A 263 9.11 -2.06 0.82
C GLY A 263 10.18 -1.06 0.36
N ILE A 264 10.10 0.18 0.85
CA ILE A 264 11.12 1.20 0.59
C ILE A 264 12.13 1.18 1.73
N SER A 265 13.41 1.01 1.40
CA SER A 265 14.50 1.13 2.37
C SER A 265 14.68 2.59 2.77
N SER A 266 14.47 2.90 4.05
CA SER A 266 14.85 4.17 4.62
C SER A 266 16.18 3.99 5.37
N GLY A 267 17.25 4.65 4.92
CA GLY A 267 18.53 4.65 5.61
C GLY A 267 19.74 4.44 4.69
N GLN A 268 20.92 4.69 5.25
CA GLN A 268 22.20 4.64 4.53
C GLN A 268 23.07 3.44 4.95
N ARG A 269 22.45 2.37 5.46
CA ARG A 269 23.20 1.19 5.90
C ARG A 269 23.86 0.49 4.70
N ARG A 270 25.17 0.44 4.68
CA ARG A 270 25.94 -0.38 3.74
C ARG A 270 25.94 -1.83 4.22
N LEU A 271 25.66 -2.76 3.31
CA LEU A 271 25.66 -4.19 3.57
C LEU A 271 26.79 -4.85 2.77
N PRO A 272 27.60 -5.74 3.37
CA PRO A 272 28.51 -6.61 2.63
C PRO A 272 27.65 -7.62 1.84
N VAL A 273 27.86 -7.70 0.53
CA VAL A 273 27.10 -8.60 -0.37
C VAL A 273 28.07 -9.38 -1.23
N ASP A 274 27.93 -10.70 -1.22
CA ASP A 274 28.55 -11.55 -2.24
C ASP A 274 27.70 -11.52 -3.52
N MET A 275 27.94 -10.51 -4.35
CA MET A 275 27.23 -10.34 -5.62
C MET A 275 27.54 -11.45 -6.64
N SER A 276 28.70 -12.12 -6.54
CA SER A 276 29.03 -13.25 -7.41
C SER A 276 28.07 -14.42 -7.14
N ARG A 277 27.82 -14.71 -5.87
CA ARG A 277 26.89 -15.76 -5.47
C ARG A 277 25.45 -15.43 -5.84
N VAL A 278 24.98 -14.21 -5.52
CA VAL A 278 23.61 -13.77 -5.86
C VAL A 278 23.40 -13.76 -7.37
N GLY A 279 24.37 -13.19 -8.13
CA GLY A 279 24.29 -13.14 -9.58
C GLY A 279 24.29 -14.52 -10.23
N ALA A 280 25.16 -15.44 -9.77
CA ALA A 280 25.17 -16.82 -10.24
C ALA A 280 23.84 -17.53 -9.99
N SER A 281 23.24 -17.38 -8.79
CA SER A 281 21.94 -17.95 -8.47
C SER A 281 20.84 -17.42 -9.41
N MET A 282 20.82 -16.11 -9.67
CA MET A 282 19.84 -15.51 -10.57
C MET A 282 20.00 -15.98 -12.02
N VAL A 283 21.24 -16.05 -12.52
CA VAL A 283 21.51 -16.50 -13.89
C VAL A 283 21.13 -17.96 -14.08
N LEU A 284 21.61 -18.82 -13.20
CA LEU A 284 21.33 -20.28 -13.27
C LEU A 284 19.87 -20.62 -13.00
N GLY A 285 19.20 -19.85 -12.13
CA GLY A 285 17.80 -20.01 -11.82
C GLY A 285 16.84 -19.34 -12.81
N ASN A 286 17.33 -18.53 -13.78
CA ASN A 286 16.45 -17.68 -14.61
C ASN A 286 15.49 -16.85 -13.77
N SER A 287 15.91 -16.40 -12.56
CA SER A 287 15.04 -15.69 -11.64
C SER A 287 14.99 -14.19 -11.95
N LEU A 288 13.99 -13.49 -11.43
CA LEU A 288 13.76 -12.07 -11.67
C LEU A 288 13.50 -11.34 -10.37
N VAL A 289 14.14 -10.18 -10.21
CA VAL A 289 13.84 -9.22 -9.13
C VAL A 289 13.39 -7.90 -9.76
N PHE A 290 12.26 -7.36 -9.32
CA PHE A 290 11.74 -6.07 -9.80
C PHE A 290 11.11 -5.27 -8.67
N GLY A 291 11.01 -3.95 -8.85
CA GLY A 291 10.35 -3.04 -7.90
C GLY A 291 8.99 -2.57 -8.40
N THR A 292 8.11 -2.23 -7.46
CA THR A 292 6.82 -1.60 -7.76
C THR A 292 6.47 -0.53 -6.73
N VAL A 293 5.81 0.54 -7.18
CA VAL A 293 5.36 1.65 -6.32
C VAL A 293 4.06 2.21 -6.84
N SER A 294 3.20 2.70 -5.92
CA SER A 294 1.93 3.35 -6.27
C SER A 294 0.99 2.43 -7.05
N ALA A 295 -0.17 2.96 -7.45
CA ALA A 295 -1.19 2.19 -8.15
C ALA A 295 -1.98 3.08 -9.12
N ALA A 296 -2.46 2.52 -10.22
CA ALA A 296 -3.45 3.13 -11.09
C ALA A 296 -4.88 2.75 -10.67
N ARG A 297 -5.89 3.46 -11.14
CA ARG A 297 -7.32 3.25 -10.84
C ARG A 297 -7.72 1.77 -10.85
N ARG A 298 -7.35 1.02 -11.90
CA ARG A 298 -7.71 -0.41 -12.02
C ARG A 298 -7.23 -1.27 -10.85
N HIS A 299 -6.10 -0.91 -10.23
CA HIS A 299 -5.58 -1.66 -9.08
C HIS A 299 -6.41 -1.41 -7.81
N TYR A 300 -6.97 -0.19 -7.65
CA TYR A 300 -7.95 0.10 -6.59
C TYR A 300 -9.22 -0.75 -6.78
N GLU A 301 -9.72 -0.83 -8.02
CA GLU A 301 -10.88 -1.65 -8.37
C GLU A 301 -10.62 -3.14 -8.11
N GLN A 302 -9.43 -3.63 -8.46
CA GLN A 302 -8.98 -5.00 -8.13
C GLN A 302 -8.88 -5.21 -6.62
N ALA A 303 -8.36 -4.22 -5.87
CA ALA A 303 -8.27 -4.29 -4.41
C ALA A 303 -9.65 -4.36 -3.76
N VAL A 304 -10.58 -3.49 -4.17
CA VAL A 304 -11.98 -3.55 -3.70
C VAL A 304 -12.58 -4.93 -3.93
N GLY A 305 -12.41 -5.50 -5.13
CA GLY A 305 -12.90 -6.84 -5.44
C GLY A 305 -12.24 -7.94 -4.59
N ALA A 306 -10.95 -7.83 -4.28
CA ALA A 306 -10.26 -8.79 -3.44
C ALA A 306 -10.68 -8.69 -1.96
N LEU A 307 -10.84 -7.47 -1.45
CA LEU A 307 -11.34 -7.21 -0.08
C LEU A 307 -12.77 -7.69 0.09
N ALA A 308 -13.65 -7.49 -0.91
CA ALA A 308 -15.04 -7.93 -0.86
C ALA A 308 -15.19 -9.47 -0.83
N ARG A 309 -14.19 -10.22 -1.31
CA ARG A 309 -14.15 -11.68 -1.23
C ARG A 309 -13.46 -12.22 0.03
N ALA A 310 -12.84 -11.37 0.82
CA ALA A 310 -12.15 -11.78 2.04
C ALA A 310 -13.12 -11.93 3.22
N ASP A 311 -12.74 -12.71 4.22
CA ASP A 311 -13.45 -12.78 5.49
C ASP A 311 -13.43 -11.41 6.18
N PRO A 312 -14.60 -10.77 6.41
CA PRO A 312 -14.66 -9.47 7.09
C PRO A 312 -14.12 -9.52 8.53
N ALA A 313 -14.19 -10.66 9.21
CA ALA A 313 -13.63 -10.79 10.56
C ALA A 313 -12.11 -10.74 10.53
N TRP A 314 -11.51 -11.39 9.54
CA TRP A 314 -10.06 -11.33 9.32
C TRP A 314 -9.61 -9.91 8.95
N LEU A 315 -10.32 -9.23 8.03
CA LEU A 315 -10.00 -7.85 7.65
C LEU A 315 -10.10 -6.88 8.86
N ARG A 316 -11.11 -7.05 9.72
CA ARG A 316 -11.20 -6.28 10.97
C ARG A 316 -9.99 -6.48 11.87
N GLY A 317 -9.44 -7.68 11.91
CA GLY A 317 -8.21 -7.98 12.65
C GLY A 317 -6.97 -7.21 12.15
N LEU A 318 -6.97 -6.74 10.90
CA LEU A 318 -5.89 -5.89 10.40
C LEU A 318 -5.92 -4.47 10.97
N ILE A 319 -7.12 -3.92 11.25
CA ILE A 319 -7.28 -2.59 11.86
C ILE A 319 -7.07 -2.74 13.36
N SER A 320 -5.82 -2.70 13.78
CA SER A 320 -5.42 -2.98 15.17
C SER A 320 -5.67 -1.83 16.13
N ARG A 321 -5.72 -0.59 15.62
CA ARG A 321 -5.93 0.59 16.45
C ARG A 321 -6.65 1.69 15.67
N ARG A 322 -7.59 2.37 16.36
CA ARG A 322 -8.30 3.56 15.87
C ARG A 322 -7.99 4.72 16.82
N VAL A 323 -7.66 5.87 16.28
CA VAL A 323 -7.41 7.10 17.03
C VAL A 323 -8.33 8.21 16.55
N PRO A 324 -8.81 9.12 17.40
CA PRO A 324 -9.62 10.26 16.97
C PRO A 324 -8.79 11.28 16.19
N LEU A 325 -9.44 12.10 15.38
CA LEU A 325 -8.79 13.19 14.64
C LEU A 325 -8.07 14.16 15.59
N SER A 326 -8.63 14.45 16.73
CA SER A 326 -8.04 15.35 17.75
C SER A 326 -6.69 14.86 18.30
N GLY A 327 -6.46 13.53 18.26
CA GLY A 327 -5.23 12.88 18.73
C GLY A 327 -4.50 12.10 17.64
N TRP A 328 -4.67 12.43 16.38
CA TRP A 328 -4.16 11.66 15.24
C TRP A 328 -2.65 11.42 15.26
N GLN A 329 -1.88 12.33 15.88
CA GLN A 329 -0.43 12.20 16.04
C GLN A 329 -0.04 10.92 16.77
N GLN A 330 -0.90 10.43 17.68
CA GLN A 330 -0.68 9.16 18.37
C GLN A 330 -0.67 7.98 17.39
N GLY A 331 -1.30 8.13 16.23
CA GLY A 331 -1.29 7.13 15.16
C GLY A 331 0.09 6.97 14.49
N LEU A 332 0.91 8.01 14.51
CA LEU A 332 2.27 7.97 13.93
C LEU A 332 3.25 7.15 14.79
N ALA A 333 3.01 7.11 16.08
CA ALA A 333 3.82 6.32 17.02
C ALA A 333 3.39 4.86 16.97
N ARG A 334 4.26 4.02 16.40
CA ARG A 334 4.01 2.58 16.28
C ARG A 334 4.04 1.91 17.65
N GLN A 335 3.01 1.11 17.96
CA GLN A 335 2.92 0.34 19.19
C GLN A 335 3.15 -1.15 18.90
N PRO A 336 3.63 -1.92 19.92
CA PRO A 336 3.69 -3.38 19.81
C PRO A 336 2.30 -3.95 19.44
N GLY A 337 2.26 -4.79 18.43
CA GLY A 337 0.99 -5.37 17.95
C GLY A 337 0.27 -4.57 16.87
N ASP A 338 0.67 -3.33 16.58
CA ASP A 338 0.08 -2.57 15.47
C ASP A 338 0.30 -3.29 14.13
N VAL A 339 -0.80 -3.54 13.43
CA VAL A 339 -0.82 -3.92 12.01
C VAL A 339 -1.21 -2.69 11.19
N LYS A 340 -2.47 -2.26 11.25
CA LYS A 340 -2.95 -1.01 10.63
C LYS A 340 -3.55 -0.10 11.70
N VAL A 341 -3.09 1.14 11.72
CA VAL A 341 -3.68 2.22 12.51
C VAL A 341 -4.52 3.09 11.59
N VAL A 342 -5.70 3.47 12.03
CA VAL A 342 -6.58 4.39 11.30
C VAL A 342 -6.97 5.57 12.19
N VAL A 343 -7.15 6.72 11.56
CA VAL A 343 -7.68 7.94 12.20
C VAL A 343 -9.17 8.02 11.89
N ASP A 344 -9.98 8.15 12.91
CA ASP A 344 -11.39 8.45 12.79
C ASP A 344 -11.56 9.96 12.58
N LEU A 345 -12.00 10.35 11.40
CA LEU A 345 -12.14 11.75 11.00
C LEU A 345 -13.46 12.38 11.48
N THR A 346 -14.33 11.57 12.08
CA THR A 346 -15.66 11.99 12.59
C THR A 346 -15.64 12.33 14.08
N GLN A 347 -14.49 12.10 14.78
CA GLN A 347 -14.33 12.28 16.23
C GLN A 347 -13.27 13.31 16.60
#